data_a26a5804bc3282272b150a36904bd0fb
#
_entry.id   a26a5804bc3282272b150a36904bd0fb
#
_cell.length_a   1.000
_cell.length_b   1.000
_cell.length_c   1.000
_cell.angle_alpha   90.00
_cell.angle_beta   90.00
_cell.angle_gamma   90.00
#
_symmetry.space_group_name_H-M   'P 1'
#
loop_
_entity.id
_entity.type
_entity.pdbx_description
1 polymer ?
#
loop_
_entity_poly.entity_id
_entity_poly.type
_entity_poly.pdbx_seq_one_letter_code
_entity_poly.pdbx_strand_id
1 'polypeptide(L)'
;MYLYLRLILALLMVQCFHAHAETERNRIRFGIPTAPSSLDPRFSVDAVSARLQNLVHRSLVRFEETQMVVPDLAEWEKLGPLHYRFTINEGAYFNNGNKVVASDVHATYKSILDPEMLSPHIGGLKNIREIIELDDRTVDFFLNKADHFFPDSLSIGILPAAYVQNPPSKDIFAASAGPFEVLSWTTNEPLVLRRRKDGHIFEFIAIKDSNARSLRLISGEIDIMQGDVPPHIYASLLQRPDLYGKRIAGNTFSYLGFNLRDGITSDPRFRQALAHAINRDAILKFLFQGSARKAWALFPPSHWAGAENLNGFSYNPTLSREIIAEINPTATPIILNYKTSTNKFRQRVANVIQSQLASVGVDMKIEILDFGTLMGEISRGDFQSYSLSWVGLRTSDMYRQIFHSKSVPPLGKNRGHYKSIRADELIEMAEKESDLHLRRNLYKKLQFLLLEELPYVPLWFEDHLVVMRKDIQSYTTNIDGGYSALIDTQRSRK
;
A
#
# COMPACT_ATOMS: atom_id res chain seq x y z
N MET A 1 49.16 -5.04 43.48
CA MET A 1 47.82 -4.46 43.50
C MET A 1 47.49 -3.65 42.21
N TYR A 2 48.33 -2.71 41.77
CA TYR A 2 48.12 -1.93 40.57
C TYR A 2 48.08 -2.71 39.25
N LEU A 3 48.83 -3.76 39.09
CA LEU A 3 48.85 -4.58 37.88
C LEU A 3 47.58 -5.43 37.73
N TYR A 4 47.05 -5.97 38.80
CA TYR A 4 45.79 -6.71 38.83
C TYR A 4 44.57 -5.82 38.51
N LEU A 5 44.58 -4.57 39.02
CA LEU A 5 43.49 -3.59 38.73
C LEU A 5 43.46 -3.23 37.24
N ARG A 6 44.65 -3.05 36.60
CA ARG A 6 44.75 -2.77 35.16
C ARG A 6 44.28 -3.95 34.30
N LEU A 7 44.59 -5.20 34.71
CA LEU A 7 44.09 -6.38 34.00
C LEU A 7 42.58 -6.54 34.10
N ILE A 8 41.98 -6.29 35.26
CA ILE A 8 40.53 -6.34 35.45
C ILE A 8 39.85 -5.25 34.64
N LEU A 9 40.36 -4.02 34.60
CA LEU A 9 39.83 -2.92 33.76
C LEU A 9 39.94 -3.25 32.27
N ALA A 10 41.05 -3.82 31.82
CA ALA A 10 41.23 -4.25 30.42
C ALA A 10 40.26 -5.37 30.05
N LEU A 11 40.01 -6.33 30.94
CA LEU A 11 39.03 -7.42 30.72
C LEU A 11 37.58 -6.87 30.66
N LEU A 12 37.26 -5.94 31.55
CA LEU A 12 35.93 -5.26 31.54
C LEU A 12 35.74 -4.43 30.28
N MET A 13 36.78 -3.70 29.81
CA MET A 13 36.68 -2.98 28.55
C MET A 13 36.51 -3.92 27.34
N VAL A 14 37.23 -5.04 27.29
CA VAL A 14 37.08 -6.05 26.25
C VAL A 14 35.69 -6.68 26.28
N GLN A 15 35.14 -6.98 27.45
CA GLN A 15 33.76 -7.47 27.58
C GLN A 15 32.72 -6.41 27.17
N CYS A 16 32.89 -5.15 27.54
CA CYS A 16 32.02 -4.05 27.09
C CYS A 16 32.10 -3.87 25.58
N PHE A 17 33.27 -3.95 24.97
CA PHE A 17 33.43 -3.89 23.51
C PHE A 17 32.78 -5.08 22.80
N HIS A 18 32.91 -6.29 23.34
CA HIS A 18 32.22 -7.47 22.78
C HIS A 18 30.70 -7.38 22.91
N ALA A 19 30.20 -7.00 24.08
CA ALA A 19 28.76 -6.81 24.29
C ALA A 19 28.17 -5.72 23.40
N HIS A 20 28.88 -4.60 23.22
CA HIS A 20 28.47 -3.52 22.33
C HIS A 20 28.50 -3.96 20.85
N ALA A 21 29.55 -4.67 20.43
CA ALA A 21 29.66 -5.20 19.07
C ALA A 21 28.59 -6.28 18.77
N GLU A 22 28.22 -7.10 19.75
CA GLU A 22 27.16 -8.11 19.61
C GLU A 22 25.78 -7.47 19.54
N THR A 23 25.53 -6.42 20.32
CA THR A 23 24.30 -5.63 20.28
C THR A 23 24.12 -4.94 18.92
N GLU A 24 25.18 -4.35 18.36
CA GLU A 24 25.15 -3.74 17.03
C GLU A 24 25.00 -4.79 15.89
N ARG A 25 25.54 -5.99 16.05
CA ARG A 25 25.37 -7.09 15.08
C ARG A 25 23.96 -7.61 15.00
N ASN A 26 23.23 -7.59 16.11
CA ASN A 26 21.84 -8.03 16.19
C ASN A 26 20.81 -6.93 15.83
N ARG A 27 21.29 -5.78 15.33
CA ARG A 27 20.46 -4.63 14.99
C ARG A 27 20.52 -4.34 13.50
N ILE A 28 19.35 -4.12 12.88
CA ILE A 28 19.18 -3.68 11.49
C ILE A 28 18.37 -2.39 11.49
N ARG A 29 18.93 -1.34 10.88
CA ARG A 29 18.31 -0.02 10.77
C ARG A 29 17.71 0.15 9.39
N PHE A 30 16.40 0.39 9.36
CA PHE A 30 15.62 0.50 8.14
C PHE A 30 15.16 1.95 7.93
N GLY A 31 15.66 2.60 6.90
CA GLY A 31 15.25 3.96 6.53
C GLY A 31 13.94 3.96 5.75
N ILE A 32 12.89 4.54 6.33
CA ILE A 32 11.55 4.68 5.74
C ILE A 32 11.22 6.14 5.41
N PRO A 33 10.33 6.43 4.44
CA PRO A 33 10.05 7.79 4.02
C PRO A 33 9.25 8.62 5.03
N THR A 34 8.41 7.95 5.84
CA THR A 34 7.59 8.60 6.87
C THR A 34 7.47 7.69 8.09
N ALA A 35 7.24 8.25 9.26
CA ALA A 35 6.82 7.47 10.41
C ALA A 35 5.43 6.85 10.14
N PRO A 36 5.12 5.66 10.70
CA PRO A 36 3.77 5.12 10.63
C PRO A 36 2.79 6.06 11.35
N SER A 37 1.62 6.28 10.75
CA SER A 37 0.55 7.07 11.37
C SER A 37 -0.18 6.27 12.45
N SER A 38 -0.29 4.96 12.27
CA SER A 38 -0.89 4.02 13.21
C SER A 38 -0.31 2.62 13.03
N LEU A 39 -0.14 1.88 14.12
CA LEU A 39 0.08 0.44 14.11
C LEU A 39 -1.20 -0.34 14.49
N ASP A 40 -2.27 0.35 14.85
CA ASP A 40 -3.58 -0.27 15.06
C ASP A 40 -4.16 -0.68 13.69
N PRO A 41 -4.39 -1.99 13.45
CA PRO A 41 -4.83 -2.49 12.16
C PRO A 41 -6.21 -1.98 11.75
N ARG A 42 -7.00 -1.45 12.68
CA ARG A 42 -8.33 -0.89 12.43
C ARG A 42 -8.30 0.50 11.79
N PHE A 43 -7.15 1.21 11.87
CA PHE A 43 -7.03 2.62 11.45
C PHE A 43 -5.90 2.89 10.47
N SER A 44 -5.08 1.90 10.14
CA SER A 44 -3.96 2.07 9.20
C SER A 44 -4.44 2.27 7.77
N VAL A 45 -4.11 3.42 7.17
CA VAL A 45 -4.49 3.76 5.78
C VAL A 45 -3.30 4.11 4.89
N ASP A 46 -2.16 4.45 5.46
CA ASP A 46 -0.95 4.72 4.69
C ASP A 46 -0.12 3.45 4.49
N ALA A 47 0.68 3.44 3.41
CA ALA A 47 1.43 2.27 2.99
C ALA A 47 2.51 1.83 4.01
N VAL A 48 3.10 2.77 4.78
CA VAL A 48 4.13 2.45 5.78
C VAL A 48 3.50 1.78 6.98
N SER A 49 2.40 2.36 7.51
CA SER A 49 1.61 1.77 8.59
C SER A 49 1.12 0.36 8.23
N ALA A 50 0.53 0.19 7.04
CA ALA A 50 0.03 -1.11 6.58
C ALA A 50 1.14 -2.18 6.46
N ARG A 51 2.35 -1.81 6.04
CA ARG A 51 3.49 -2.73 5.95
C ARG A 51 4.04 -3.12 7.32
N LEU A 52 4.12 -2.16 8.24
CA LEU A 52 4.64 -2.37 9.59
C LEU A 52 3.67 -3.16 10.45
N GLN A 53 2.37 -2.86 10.36
CA GLN A 53 1.37 -3.63 11.11
C GLN A 53 1.36 -5.11 10.72
N ASN A 54 1.64 -5.47 9.46
CA ASN A 54 1.74 -6.86 9.02
C ASN A 54 2.96 -7.61 9.60
N LEU A 55 3.93 -6.90 10.18
CA LEU A 55 5.00 -7.52 10.97
C LEU A 55 4.57 -7.75 12.42
N VAL A 56 3.70 -6.89 12.95
CA VAL A 56 3.28 -6.88 14.35
C VAL A 56 2.04 -7.74 14.59
N HIS A 57 1.08 -7.73 13.65
CA HIS A 57 -0.19 -8.45 13.78
C HIS A 57 -0.31 -9.56 12.74
N ARG A 58 -1.07 -10.61 13.09
CA ARG A 58 -1.56 -11.61 12.15
C ARG A 58 -3.06 -11.45 11.98
N SER A 59 -3.55 -11.82 10.81
CA SER A 59 -4.96 -11.80 10.45
C SER A 59 -5.53 -13.21 10.29
N LEU A 60 -6.83 -13.36 10.07
CA LEU A 60 -7.42 -14.68 9.82
C LEU A 60 -6.83 -15.32 8.57
N VAL A 61 -6.56 -14.51 7.54
CA VAL A 61 -6.04 -14.92 6.24
C VAL A 61 -4.86 -14.04 5.84
N ARG A 62 -3.98 -14.53 4.97
CA ARG A 62 -2.87 -13.76 4.38
C ARG A 62 -2.83 -13.91 2.87
N PHE A 63 -2.20 -12.97 2.19
CA PHE A 63 -1.96 -13.06 0.75
C PHE A 63 -0.60 -13.69 0.45
N GLU A 64 -0.57 -14.62 -0.49
CA GLU A 64 0.66 -15.16 -1.07
C GLU A 64 1.23 -14.25 -2.17
N GLU A 65 2.40 -14.62 -2.71
CA GLU A 65 3.02 -13.92 -3.85
C GLU A 65 2.13 -13.95 -5.11
N THR A 66 1.32 -14.98 -5.25
CA THR A 66 0.31 -15.13 -6.32
C THR A 66 -0.87 -14.15 -6.20
N GLN A 67 -0.94 -13.39 -5.11
CA GLN A 67 -2.06 -12.52 -4.72
C GLN A 67 -3.36 -13.30 -4.43
N MET A 68 -3.26 -14.60 -4.21
CA MET A 68 -4.36 -15.42 -3.69
C MET A 68 -4.32 -15.42 -2.16
N VAL A 69 -5.51 -15.48 -1.56
CA VAL A 69 -5.66 -15.56 -0.11
C VAL A 69 -5.50 -16.99 0.36
N VAL A 70 -4.80 -17.17 1.48
CA VAL A 70 -4.59 -18.46 2.15
C VAL A 70 -4.78 -18.32 3.66
N PRO A 71 -5.01 -19.41 4.40
CA PRO A 71 -5.08 -19.39 5.86
C PRO A 71 -3.85 -18.75 6.51
N ASP A 72 -4.11 -18.02 7.65
CA ASP A 72 -3.07 -17.54 8.55
C ASP A 72 -3.39 -17.91 10.01
N LEU A 73 -4.18 -17.11 10.74
CA LEU A 73 -4.61 -17.49 12.09
C LEU A 73 -5.74 -18.53 12.09
N ALA A 74 -6.49 -18.65 10.99
CA ALA A 74 -7.64 -19.56 10.91
C ALA A 74 -7.75 -20.22 9.54
N GLU A 75 -8.24 -21.45 9.55
CA GLU A 75 -8.81 -22.11 8.36
C GLU A 75 -10.24 -21.64 8.18
N TRP A 76 -10.79 -21.72 6.95
CA TRP A 76 -12.19 -21.40 6.69
C TRP A 76 -12.90 -22.42 5.82
N GLU A 77 -14.21 -22.50 6.05
CA GLU A 77 -15.14 -23.29 5.25
C GLU A 77 -16.34 -22.44 4.84
N LYS A 78 -16.77 -22.57 3.60
CA LYS A 78 -17.99 -21.94 3.10
C LYS A 78 -19.17 -22.89 3.30
N LEU A 79 -19.99 -22.64 4.31
CA LEU A 79 -21.16 -23.46 4.64
C LEU A 79 -22.38 -23.13 3.78
N GLY A 80 -22.40 -21.96 3.14
CA GLY A 80 -23.49 -21.53 2.27
C GLY A 80 -23.18 -20.25 1.53
N PRO A 81 -24.07 -19.77 0.66
CA PRO A 81 -23.83 -18.54 -0.10
C PRO A 81 -23.58 -17.30 0.77
N LEU A 82 -24.16 -17.27 1.98
CA LEU A 82 -24.11 -16.15 2.92
C LEU A 82 -23.43 -16.54 4.23
N HIS A 83 -22.77 -17.70 4.32
CA HIS A 83 -22.29 -18.25 5.59
C HIS A 83 -20.88 -18.84 5.42
N TYR A 84 -19.94 -18.27 6.18
CA TYR A 84 -18.56 -18.72 6.32
C TYR A 84 -18.25 -19.06 7.77
N ARG A 85 -17.56 -20.16 7.99
CA ARG A 85 -17.01 -20.58 9.29
C ARG A 85 -15.50 -20.44 9.26
N PHE A 86 -14.95 -19.85 10.32
CA PHE A 86 -13.51 -19.77 10.53
C PHE A 86 -13.15 -20.52 11.81
N THR A 87 -12.13 -21.40 11.73
CA THR A 87 -11.62 -22.16 12.86
C THR A 87 -10.19 -21.72 13.15
N ILE A 88 -9.96 -21.11 14.31
CA ILE A 88 -8.66 -20.59 14.75
C ILE A 88 -7.70 -21.75 14.98
N ASN A 89 -6.48 -21.64 14.49
CA ASN A 89 -5.43 -22.65 14.60
C ASN A 89 -5.00 -22.82 16.07
N GLU A 90 -4.70 -24.05 16.48
CA GLU A 90 -4.30 -24.37 17.87
C GLU A 90 -3.03 -23.64 18.32
N GLY A 91 -2.13 -23.35 17.39
CA GLY A 91 -0.87 -22.63 17.60
C GLY A 91 -0.98 -21.11 17.53
N ALA A 92 -2.19 -20.54 17.55
CA ALA A 92 -2.41 -19.10 17.48
C ALA A 92 -2.25 -18.45 18.87
N TYR A 93 -1.16 -17.71 19.07
CA TYR A 93 -0.87 -17.03 20.33
C TYR A 93 -0.46 -15.58 20.10
N PHE A 94 -0.87 -14.72 21.01
CA PHE A 94 -0.29 -13.39 21.17
C PHE A 94 1.09 -13.50 21.83
N ASN A 95 1.91 -12.43 21.69
CA ASN A 95 3.27 -12.38 22.25
C ASN A 95 3.30 -12.36 23.80
N ASN A 96 2.18 -12.04 24.46
CA ASN A 96 2.02 -12.15 25.91
C ASN A 96 1.70 -13.58 26.39
N GLY A 97 1.65 -14.55 25.50
CA GLY A 97 1.38 -15.96 25.81
C GLY A 97 -0.11 -16.35 25.83
N ASN A 98 -1.03 -15.41 25.72
CA ASN A 98 -2.46 -15.70 25.62
C ASN A 98 -2.80 -16.30 24.25
N LYS A 99 -3.73 -17.26 24.23
CA LYS A 99 -4.27 -17.80 22.98
C LYS A 99 -5.10 -16.73 22.27
N VAL A 100 -5.05 -16.76 20.93
CA VAL A 100 -6.02 -16.03 20.10
C VAL A 100 -7.31 -16.84 20.12
N VAL A 101 -8.42 -16.21 20.51
CA VAL A 101 -9.73 -16.85 20.65
C VAL A 101 -10.81 -16.15 19.81
N ALA A 102 -11.97 -16.82 19.68
CA ALA A 102 -13.10 -16.34 18.86
C ALA A 102 -13.58 -14.93 19.27
N SER A 103 -13.57 -14.63 20.57
CA SER A 103 -13.96 -13.29 21.08
C SER A 103 -13.01 -12.18 20.63
N ASP A 104 -11.72 -12.46 20.38
CA ASP A 104 -10.76 -11.48 19.83
C ASP A 104 -11.11 -11.13 18.38
N VAL A 105 -11.46 -12.15 17.60
CA VAL A 105 -11.91 -11.99 16.20
C VAL A 105 -13.21 -11.18 16.17
N HIS A 106 -14.21 -11.59 16.94
CA HIS A 106 -15.49 -10.89 17.05
C HIS A 106 -15.30 -9.42 17.43
N ALA A 107 -14.59 -9.17 18.55
CA ALA A 107 -14.36 -7.81 19.03
C ALA A 107 -13.64 -6.94 17.99
N THR A 108 -12.60 -7.47 17.32
CA THR A 108 -11.86 -6.75 16.29
C THR A 108 -12.78 -6.30 15.16
N TYR A 109 -13.50 -7.23 14.51
CA TYR A 109 -14.35 -6.89 13.37
C TYR A 109 -15.59 -6.09 13.76
N LYS A 110 -16.19 -6.38 14.91
CA LYS A 110 -17.32 -5.59 15.44
C LYS A 110 -16.93 -4.12 15.66
N SER A 111 -15.73 -3.87 16.21
CA SER A 111 -15.25 -2.49 16.39
C SER A 111 -15.03 -1.75 15.07
N ILE A 112 -14.60 -2.44 14.01
CA ILE A 112 -14.44 -1.82 12.67
C ILE A 112 -15.79 -1.48 12.06
N LEU A 113 -16.80 -2.31 12.32
CA LEU A 113 -18.17 -2.13 11.82
C LEU A 113 -18.98 -1.10 12.60
N ASP A 114 -18.50 -0.72 13.79
CA ASP A 114 -19.11 0.33 14.62
C ASP A 114 -18.87 1.72 13.96
N PRO A 115 -19.93 2.43 13.53
CA PRO A 115 -19.80 3.75 12.94
C PRO A 115 -19.14 4.79 13.85
N GLU A 116 -19.25 4.66 15.16
CA GLU A 116 -18.66 5.59 16.14
C GLU A 116 -17.13 5.48 16.16
N MET A 117 -16.58 4.33 15.80
CA MET A 117 -15.14 4.11 15.70
C MET A 117 -14.49 4.78 14.49
N LEU A 118 -15.27 5.24 13.51
CA LEU A 118 -14.78 5.92 12.30
C LEU A 118 -13.66 5.15 11.57
N SER A 119 -13.70 3.82 11.59
CA SER A 119 -12.71 3.00 10.92
C SER A 119 -12.77 3.21 9.40
N PRO A 120 -11.62 3.50 8.74
CA PRO A 120 -11.55 3.63 7.29
C PRO A 120 -11.79 2.30 6.54
N HIS A 121 -11.82 1.17 7.26
CA HIS A 121 -12.04 -0.16 6.70
C HIS A 121 -13.50 -0.60 6.69
N ILE A 122 -14.41 0.16 7.31
CA ILE A 122 -15.85 -0.18 7.38
C ILE A 122 -16.46 -0.46 6.00
N GLY A 123 -16.05 0.30 4.97
CA GLY A 123 -16.57 0.14 3.60
C GLY A 123 -16.30 -1.23 2.99
N GLY A 124 -15.14 -1.87 3.28
CA GLY A 124 -14.78 -3.20 2.81
C GLY A 124 -15.47 -4.33 3.57
N LEU A 125 -15.96 -4.07 4.78
CA LEU A 125 -16.54 -5.08 5.67
C LEU A 125 -18.06 -4.98 5.82
N LYS A 126 -18.71 -3.97 5.22
CA LYS A 126 -20.16 -3.74 5.35
C LYS A 126 -21.06 -4.87 4.82
N ASN A 127 -20.47 -5.84 4.10
CA ASN A 127 -21.20 -7.05 3.69
C ASN A 127 -21.39 -8.03 4.86
N ILE A 128 -20.67 -7.89 5.97
CA ILE A 128 -20.90 -8.66 7.18
C ILE A 128 -22.22 -8.18 7.82
N ARG A 129 -23.16 -9.12 7.97
CA ARG A 129 -24.42 -8.91 8.68
C ARG A 129 -24.29 -9.21 10.16
N GLU A 130 -23.60 -10.30 10.48
CA GLU A 130 -23.52 -10.83 11.82
C GLU A 130 -22.26 -11.67 12.00
N ILE A 131 -21.70 -11.67 13.20
CA ILE A 131 -20.55 -12.48 13.62
C ILE A 131 -20.98 -13.25 14.87
N ILE A 132 -20.86 -14.58 14.83
CA ILE A 132 -21.30 -15.44 15.96
C ILE A 132 -20.09 -16.27 16.44
N GLU A 133 -19.81 -16.21 17.71
CA GLU A 133 -18.87 -17.07 18.41
C GLU A 133 -19.59 -18.39 18.76
N LEU A 134 -19.13 -19.53 18.24
CA LEU A 134 -19.69 -20.82 18.55
C LEU A 134 -19.00 -21.47 19.76
N ASP A 135 -17.70 -21.30 19.82
CA ASP A 135 -16.80 -21.72 20.89
C ASP A 135 -15.54 -20.86 20.89
N ASP A 136 -14.54 -21.20 21.74
CA ASP A 136 -13.29 -20.42 21.86
C ASP A 136 -12.48 -20.32 20.56
N ARG A 137 -12.73 -21.19 19.58
CA ARG A 137 -11.95 -21.27 18.33
C ARG A 137 -12.77 -21.07 17.05
N THR A 138 -14.09 -21.10 17.15
CA THR A 138 -14.97 -21.14 15.99
C THR A 138 -15.81 -19.87 15.89
N VAL A 139 -15.69 -19.18 14.75
CA VAL A 139 -16.44 -17.94 14.45
C VAL A 139 -17.16 -18.10 13.14
N ASP A 140 -18.47 -17.87 13.15
CA ASP A 140 -19.31 -17.82 11.96
C ASP A 140 -19.54 -16.36 11.51
N PHE A 141 -19.35 -16.13 10.21
CA PHE A 141 -19.66 -14.86 9.55
C PHE A 141 -20.87 -15.04 8.65
N PHE A 142 -21.89 -14.25 8.87
CA PHE A 142 -23.07 -14.16 8.02
C PHE A 142 -23.06 -12.89 7.20
N LEU A 143 -23.33 -13.01 5.90
CA LEU A 143 -23.25 -11.93 4.93
C LEU A 143 -24.64 -11.40 4.55
N ASN A 144 -24.70 -10.13 4.15
CA ASN A 144 -25.90 -9.52 3.55
C ASN A 144 -26.14 -10.00 2.10
N LYS A 145 -25.05 -10.26 1.36
CA LYS A 145 -25.04 -10.70 -0.03
C LYS A 145 -24.01 -11.78 -0.24
N ALA A 146 -24.28 -12.71 -1.16
CA ALA A 146 -23.32 -13.73 -1.52
C ALA A 146 -22.02 -13.10 -2.05
N ASP A 147 -20.90 -13.52 -1.48
CA ASP A 147 -19.56 -13.13 -1.89
C ASP A 147 -18.63 -14.33 -1.73
N HIS A 148 -18.17 -14.87 -2.84
CA HIS A 148 -17.29 -16.06 -2.85
C HIS A 148 -15.87 -15.76 -2.36
N PHE A 149 -15.46 -14.49 -2.38
CA PHE A 149 -14.14 -14.03 -2.00
C PHE A 149 -14.16 -13.21 -0.71
N PHE A 150 -15.22 -13.38 0.08
CA PHE A 150 -15.34 -12.77 1.39
C PHE A 150 -14.08 -12.96 2.27
N PRO A 151 -13.40 -14.14 2.27
CA PRO A 151 -12.16 -14.30 3.05
C PRO A 151 -11.08 -13.27 2.72
N ASP A 152 -10.98 -12.77 1.47
CA ASP A 152 -9.99 -11.75 1.08
C ASP A 152 -10.10 -10.46 1.91
N SER A 153 -11.31 -10.14 2.39
CA SER A 153 -11.58 -8.97 3.21
C SER A 153 -11.12 -9.12 4.67
N LEU A 154 -10.81 -10.35 5.11
CA LEU A 154 -10.45 -10.65 6.49
C LEU A 154 -8.94 -10.64 6.75
N SER A 155 -8.19 -9.83 5.99
CA SER A 155 -6.75 -9.63 6.13
C SER A 155 -6.35 -8.52 7.12
N ILE A 156 -7.27 -8.09 7.99
CA ILE A 156 -7.03 -7.12 9.06
C ILE A 156 -6.49 -7.85 10.28
N GLY A 157 -5.44 -7.31 10.89
CA GLY A 157 -4.81 -7.91 12.06
C GLY A 157 -5.77 -8.05 13.24
N ILE A 158 -5.73 -9.21 13.92
CA ILE A 158 -6.56 -9.51 15.09
C ILE A 158 -5.94 -8.90 16.33
N LEU A 159 -6.76 -8.23 17.12
CA LEU A 159 -6.42 -7.63 18.40
C LEU A 159 -7.06 -8.41 19.55
N PRO A 160 -6.43 -8.46 20.75
CA PRO A 160 -7.10 -9.00 21.92
C PRO A 160 -8.35 -8.19 22.27
N ALA A 161 -9.45 -8.86 22.57
CA ALA A 161 -10.74 -8.25 22.91
C ALA A 161 -10.64 -7.22 24.05
N ALA A 162 -9.76 -7.47 25.03
CA ALA A 162 -9.52 -6.57 26.14
C ALA A 162 -9.00 -5.18 25.71
N TYR A 163 -8.31 -5.07 24.58
CA TYR A 163 -7.74 -3.81 24.07
C TYR A 163 -8.62 -3.12 23.04
N VAL A 164 -9.60 -3.83 22.47
CA VAL A 164 -10.51 -3.27 21.46
C VAL A 164 -11.46 -2.23 22.05
N GLN A 165 -11.85 -2.37 23.31
CA GLN A 165 -12.84 -1.52 24.00
C GLN A 165 -12.28 -0.15 24.44
N ASN A 166 -10.97 0.05 24.44
CA ASN A 166 -10.35 1.33 24.76
C ASN A 166 -9.56 1.85 23.54
N PRO A 167 -9.84 3.09 23.04
CA PRO A 167 -9.04 3.66 21.96
C PRO A 167 -7.57 3.75 22.39
N PRO A 168 -6.65 3.69 21.46
CA PRO A 168 -5.35 3.03 21.51
C PRO A 168 -4.53 3.41 22.74
N SER A 169 -4.55 2.56 23.76
CA SER A 169 -3.50 2.60 24.78
C SER A 169 -2.20 2.05 24.17
N LYS A 170 -1.04 2.50 24.67
CA LYS A 170 0.26 1.92 24.28
C LYS A 170 0.30 0.40 24.53
N ASP A 171 -0.56 -0.12 25.35
CA ASP A 171 -0.68 -1.54 25.73
C ASP A 171 -1.23 -2.41 24.58
N ILE A 172 -1.87 -1.83 23.55
CA ILE A 172 -2.32 -2.57 22.37
C ILE A 172 -1.15 -3.28 21.67
N PHE A 173 0.09 -2.76 21.83
CA PHE A 173 1.30 -3.34 21.24
C PHE A 173 1.92 -4.44 22.12
N ALA A 174 1.54 -4.51 23.41
CA ALA A 174 2.00 -5.56 24.32
C ALA A 174 1.39 -6.93 24.01
N ALA A 175 0.36 -6.98 23.16
CA ALA A 175 -0.34 -8.21 22.82
C ALA A 175 -0.62 -8.29 21.31
N SER A 176 0.41 -8.59 20.53
CA SER A 176 0.36 -8.80 19.08
C SER A 176 0.66 -10.25 18.71
N ALA A 177 0.08 -10.76 17.63
CA ALA A 177 0.25 -12.15 17.20
C ALA A 177 1.31 -12.31 16.08
N GLY A 178 1.92 -11.22 15.62
CA GLY A 178 2.86 -11.21 14.50
C GLY A 178 4.24 -11.75 14.83
N PRO A 179 5.10 -11.89 13.81
CA PRO A 179 6.49 -12.36 13.98
C PRO A 179 7.40 -11.35 14.69
N PHE A 180 6.94 -10.12 14.86
CA PHE A 180 7.66 -9.06 15.57
C PHE A 180 6.81 -8.51 16.71
N GLU A 181 7.47 -8.08 17.77
CA GLU A 181 6.87 -7.34 18.88
C GLU A 181 7.40 -5.90 18.92
N VAL A 182 6.57 -4.98 19.35
CA VAL A 182 6.93 -3.57 19.51
C VAL A 182 7.66 -3.39 20.83
N LEU A 183 8.92 -2.93 20.78
CA LEU A 183 9.69 -2.58 21.98
C LEU A 183 9.49 -1.11 22.36
N SER A 184 9.48 -0.23 21.37
CA SER A 184 9.22 1.20 21.59
C SER A 184 8.63 1.83 20.33
N TRP A 185 7.67 2.73 20.56
CA TRP A 185 7.12 3.61 19.53
C TRP A 185 6.61 4.90 20.18
N THR A 186 7.36 5.96 20.01
CA THR A 186 7.05 7.31 20.49
C THR A 186 7.12 8.29 19.34
N THR A 187 6.39 9.39 19.44
CA THR A 187 6.38 10.43 18.41
C THR A 187 7.79 10.98 18.20
N ASN A 188 8.21 11.08 16.93
CA ASN A 188 9.53 11.54 16.50
C ASN A 188 10.73 10.63 16.86
N GLU A 189 10.49 9.44 17.41
CA GLU A 189 11.53 8.44 17.63
C GLU A 189 11.39 7.29 16.63
N PRO A 190 12.47 6.51 16.40
CA PRO A 190 12.37 5.30 15.60
C PRO A 190 11.38 4.31 16.21
N LEU A 191 10.60 3.64 15.35
CA LEU A 191 9.88 2.45 15.77
C LEU A 191 10.88 1.30 15.94
N VAL A 192 10.92 0.70 17.12
CA VAL A 192 11.81 -0.42 17.43
C VAL A 192 11.01 -1.70 17.58
N LEU A 193 11.31 -2.67 16.74
CA LEU A 193 10.71 -3.99 16.76
C LEU A 193 11.75 -5.05 17.15
N ARG A 194 11.33 -6.08 17.87
CA ARG A 194 12.10 -7.29 18.15
C ARG A 194 11.50 -8.47 17.39
N ARG A 195 12.31 -9.18 16.61
CA ARG A 195 11.88 -10.39 15.94
C ARG A 195 11.81 -11.54 16.94
N ARG A 196 10.65 -12.20 17.02
CA ARG A 196 10.38 -13.20 18.07
C ARG A 196 11.22 -14.46 17.97
N LYS A 197 11.56 -14.91 16.75
CA LYS A 197 12.28 -16.19 16.54
C LYS A 197 13.72 -16.20 17.06
N ASP A 198 14.38 -15.05 17.13
CA ASP A 198 15.82 -14.97 17.41
C ASP A 198 16.25 -13.69 18.17
N GLY A 199 15.32 -12.81 18.50
CA GLY A 199 15.58 -11.61 19.28
C GLY A 199 16.25 -10.46 18.52
N HIS A 200 16.44 -10.54 17.19
CA HIS A 200 17.02 -9.46 16.39
C HIS A 200 16.18 -8.19 16.47
N ILE A 201 16.86 -7.06 16.59
CA ILE A 201 16.26 -5.73 16.69
C ILE A 201 16.20 -5.08 15.32
N PHE A 202 15.06 -4.50 15.00
CA PHE A 202 14.83 -3.71 13.79
C PHE A 202 14.37 -2.31 14.17
N GLU A 203 15.12 -1.31 13.71
CA GLU A 203 14.79 0.10 13.92
C GLU A 203 14.31 0.72 12.63
N PHE A 204 13.08 1.22 12.62
CA PHE A 204 12.50 1.93 11.48
C PHE A 204 12.65 3.44 11.70
N ILE A 205 13.55 4.04 10.92
CA ILE A 205 13.96 5.44 11.05
C ILE A 205 13.29 6.24 9.95
N ALA A 206 12.39 7.14 10.32
CA ALA A 206 11.70 8.01 9.37
C ALA A 206 12.61 9.15 8.90
N ILE A 207 12.89 9.17 7.59
CA ILE A 207 13.72 10.21 6.95
C ILE A 207 13.01 10.63 5.66
N LYS A 208 12.29 11.75 5.70
CA LYS A 208 11.41 12.22 4.63
C LYS A 208 12.16 12.51 3.32
N ASP A 209 13.29 13.20 3.41
CA ASP A 209 14.08 13.54 2.23
C ASP A 209 14.88 12.34 1.75
N SER A 210 14.74 11.98 0.47
CA SER A 210 15.40 10.80 -0.12
C SER A 210 16.92 10.96 -0.27
N ASN A 211 17.43 12.20 -0.40
CA ASN A 211 18.87 12.45 -0.43
C ASN A 211 19.46 12.28 0.98
N ALA A 212 18.80 12.85 2.00
CA ALA A 212 19.21 12.65 3.39
C ALA A 212 19.19 11.16 3.76
N ARG A 213 18.16 10.41 3.32
CA ARG A 213 18.06 8.96 3.54
C ARG A 213 19.20 8.21 2.84
N SER A 214 19.57 8.61 1.62
CA SER A 214 20.71 8.02 0.90
C SER A 214 22.04 8.32 1.57
N LEU A 215 22.26 9.54 2.10
CA LEU A 215 23.47 9.89 2.83
C LEU A 215 23.61 9.06 4.12
N ARG A 216 22.52 8.85 4.85
CA ARG A 216 22.52 7.99 6.05
C ARG A 216 22.78 6.52 5.72
N LEU A 217 22.37 6.04 4.55
CA LEU A 217 22.76 4.70 4.07
C LEU A 217 24.27 4.64 3.77
N ILE A 218 24.82 5.67 3.14
CA ILE A 218 26.25 5.79 2.83
C ILE A 218 27.09 5.87 4.11
N SER A 219 26.66 6.65 5.11
CA SER A 219 27.38 6.76 6.40
C SER A 219 27.25 5.53 7.29
N GLY A 220 26.30 4.61 6.98
CA GLY A 220 26.00 3.43 7.82
C GLY A 220 25.10 3.72 9.01
N GLU A 221 24.44 4.88 9.05
CA GLU A 221 23.41 5.19 10.04
C GLU A 221 22.11 4.41 9.78
N ILE A 222 21.89 3.98 8.56
CA ILE A 222 20.86 2.99 8.19
C ILE A 222 21.49 1.88 7.35
N ASP A 223 20.87 0.72 7.37
CA ASP A 223 21.37 -0.50 6.70
C ASP A 223 20.55 -0.84 5.44
N ILE A 224 19.26 -0.49 5.42
CA ILE A 224 18.33 -0.73 4.33
C ILE A 224 17.55 0.56 4.05
N MET A 225 17.33 0.86 2.77
CA MET A 225 16.50 1.95 2.28
C MET A 225 15.47 1.40 1.30
N GLN A 226 14.19 1.57 1.60
CA GLN A 226 13.06 1.23 0.72
C GLN A 226 11.94 2.25 0.86
N GLY A 227 11.12 2.37 -0.19
CA GLY A 227 10.03 3.32 -0.29
C GLY A 227 10.49 4.70 -0.75
N ASP A 228 9.81 5.24 -1.75
CA ASP A 228 10.10 6.54 -2.36
C ASP A 228 11.58 6.76 -2.68
N VAL A 229 12.24 5.72 -3.22
CA VAL A 229 13.63 5.82 -3.71
C VAL A 229 13.59 6.32 -5.15
N PRO A 230 14.02 7.55 -5.43
CA PRO A 230 14.06 8.04 -6.79
C PRO A 230 15.03 7.23 -7.66
N PRO A 231 14.68 6.92 -8.91
CA PRO A 231 15.49 6.06 -9.78
C PRO A 231 16.94 6.54 -9.96
N HIS A 232 17.16 7.86 -10.06
CA HIS A 232 18.50 8.43 -10.19
C HIS A 232 19.33 8.28 -8.90
N ILE A 233 18.71 8.33 -7.72
CA ILE A 233 19.38 8.04 -6.44
C ILE A 233 19.73 6.54 -6.38
N TYR A 234 18.78 5.67 -6.75
CA TYR A 234 19.03 4.23 -6.83
C TYR A 234 20.24 3.93 -7.72
N ALA A 235 20.27 4.45 -8.95
CA ALA A 235 21.39 4.26 -9.87
C ALA A 235 22.74 4.77 -9.32
N SER A 236 22.73 5.93 -8.65
CA SER A 236 23.92 6.50 -8.03
C SER A 236 24.44 5.63 -6.86
N LEU A 237 23.55 5.14 -6.01
CA LEU A 237 23.93 4.28 -4.88
C LEU A 237 24.54 2.95 -5.33
N LEU A 238 24.09 2.40 -6.46
CA LEU A 238 24.65 1.14 -7.00
C LEU A 238 26.07 1.26 -7.56
N GLN A 239 26.61 2.47 -7.74
CA GLN A 239 28.02 2.66 -8.09
C GLN A 239 28.95 2.42 -6.91
N ARG A 240 28.44 2.31 -5.71
CA ARG A 240 29.23 2.10 -4.51
C ARG A 240 29.50 0.62 -4.26
N PRO A 241 30.78 0.26 -3.96
CA PRO A 241 31.16 -1.14 -3.78
C PRO A 241 30.60 -1.77 -2.49
N ASP A 242 30.18 -0.97 -1.50
CA ASP A 242 29.68 -1.39 -0.20
C ASP A 242 28.15 -1.55 -0.17
N LEU A 243 27.47 -1.15 -1.25
CA LEU A 243 26.00 -1.22 -1.36
C LEU A 243 25.55 -2.26 -2.39
N TYR A 244 24.33 -2.72 -2.22
CA TYR A 244 23.65 -3.65 -3.11
C TYR A 244 22.19 -3.22 -3.31
N GLY A 245 21.68 -3.36 -4.51
CA GLY A 245 20.30 -2.98 -4.83
C GLY A 245 19.49 -4.11 -5.42
N LYS A 246 18.19 -4.11 -5.12
CA LYS A 246 17.19 -4.94 -5.78
C LYS A 246 16.09 -4.07 -6.38
N ARG A 247 15.63 -4.47 -7.57
CA ARG A 247 14.46 -3.92 -8.22
C ARG A 247 13.45 -5.03 -8.42
N ILE A 248 12.28 -4.87 -7.85
CA ILE A 248 11.19 -5.83 -7.90
C ILE A 248 10.02 -5.19 -8.64
N ALA A 249 9.49 -5.88 -9.64
CA ALA A 249 8.31 -5.44 -10.37
C ALA A 249 7.13 -5.26 -9.41
N GLY A 250 6.67 -4.01 -9.23
CA GLY A 250 5.62 -3.67 -8.29
C GLY A 250 4.24 -3.60 -8.92
N ASN A 251 3.20 -3.61 -8.09
CA ASN A 251 1.81 -3.36 -8.46
C ASN A 251 1.31 -1.97 -8.03
N THR A 252 2.23 -1.07 -7.66
CA THR A 252 1.88 0.31 -7.32
C THR A 252 1.36 1.02 -8.58
N PHE A 253 0.05 1.21 -8.66
CA PHE A 253 -0.63 1.78 -9.82
C PHE A 253 -0.75 3.29 -9.70
N SER A 254 -0.03 4.02 -10.56
CA SER A 254 -0.08 5.49 -10.66
C SER A 254 -1.06 5.93 -11.74
N TYR A 255 -1.83 6.96 -11.44
CA TYR A 255 -2.91 7.46 -12.29
C TYR A 255 -3.11 8.97 -12.16
N LEU A 256 -3.72 9.54 -13.19
CA LEU A 256 -4.29 10.88 -13.18
C LEU A 256 -5.80 10.76 -12.91
N GLY A 257 -6.25 11.30 -11.80
CA GLY A 257 -7.65 11.27 -11.36
C GLY A 257 -8.37 12.59 -11.63
N PHE A 258 -9.70 12.51 -11.79
CA PHE A 258 -10.56 13.63 -12.14
C PHE A 258 -11.78 13.70 -11.24
N ASN A 259 -12.28 14.90 -11.01
CA ASN A 259 -13.61 15.13 -10.48
C ASN A 259 -14.62 15.07 -11.65
N LEU A 260 -15.33 13.96 -11.77
CA LEU A 260 -16.27 13.74 -12.89
C LEU A 260 -17.60 14.53 -12.75
N ARG A 261 -17.71 15.37 -11.72
CA ARG A 261 -18.79 16.37 -11.57
C ARG A 261 -18.40 17.75 -12.09
N ASP A 262 -17.11 17.97 -12.38
CA ASP A 262 -16.61 19.21 -12.95
C ASP A 262 -16.88 19.26 -14.46
N GLY A 263 -17.21 20.45 -14.98
CA GLY A 263 -17.66 20.60 -16.36
C GLY A 263 -16.74 20.01 -17.40
N ILE A 264 -15.44 20.38 -17.41
CA ILE A 264 -14.53 19.93 -18.46
C ILE A 264 -14.01 18.50 -18.20
N THR A 265 -13.74 18.15 -16.95
CA THR A 265 -13.19 16.81 -16.61
C THR A 265 -14.27 15.73 -16.62
N SER A 266 -15.57 16.08 -16.67
CA SER A 266 -16.67 15.14 -16.87
C SER A 266 -16.75 14.63 -18.33
N ASP A 267 -16.26 15.40 -19.33
CA ASP A 267 -16.24 14.97 -20.72
C ASP A 267 -15.16 13.88 -20.96
N PRO A 268 -15.55 12.66 -21.34
CA PRO A 268 -14.58 11.58 -21.61
C PRO A 268 -13.60 11.90 -22.74
N ARG A 269 -14.01 12.71 -23.73
CA ARG A 269 -13.13 13.13 -24.82
C ARG A 269 -11.98 13.99 -24.30
N PHE A 270 -12.24 14.89 -23.33
CA PHE A 270 -11.18 15.66 -22.69
C PHE A 270 -10.16 14.74 -22.01
N ARG A 271 -10.62 13.74 -21.24
CA ARG A 271 -9.73 12.79 -20.56
C ARG A 271 -8.96 11.93 -21.57
N GLN A 272 -9.57 11.56 -22.70
CA GLN A 272 -8.90 10.87 -23.82
C GLN A 272 -7.82 11.75 -24.46
N ALA A 273 -8.10 13.04 -24.70
CA ALA A 273 -7.11 13.98 -25.19
C ALA A 273 -5.90 14.07 -24.26
N LEU A 274 -6.11 14.16 -22.94
CA LEU A 274 -5.01 14.14 -21.96
C LEU A 274 -4.22 12.83 -22.01
N ALA A 275 -4.90 11.69 -22.16
CA ALA A 275 -4.25 10.38 -22.26
C ALA A 275 -3.35 10.26 -23.52
N HIS A 276 -3.76 10.86 -24.65
CA HIS A 276 -2.95 10.95 -25.87
C HIS A 276 -1.82 11.97 -25.79
N ALA A 277 -1.99 13.05 -24.99
CA ALA A 277 -0.98 14.09 -24.83
C ALA A 277 0.21 13.66 -23.96
N ILE A 278 0.02 12.71 -23.04
CA ILE A 278 1.04 12.29 -22.09
C ILE A 278 1.97 11.24 -22.72
N ASN A 279 3.23 11.64 -22.98
CA ASN A 279 4.27 10.73 -23.45
C ASN A 279 4.82 9.88 -22.31
N ARG A 280 4.10 8.78 -22.01
CA ARG A 280 4.48 7.86 -20.93
C ARG A 280 5.81 7.17 -21.20
N ASP A 281 6.13 6.85 -22.47
CA ASP A 281 7.40 6.22 -22.83
C ASP A 281 8.60 7.12 -22.49
N ALA A 282 8.50 8.42 -22.79
CA ALA A 282 9.54 9.38 -22.43
C ALA A 282 9.67 9.52 -20.89
N ILE A 283 8.56 9.62 -20.18
CA ILE A 283 8.57 9.71 -18.72
C ILE A 283 9.20 8.45 -18.10
N LEU A 284 8.79 7.26 -18.54
CA LEU A 284 9.34 5.99 -18.06
C LEU A 284 10.83 5.85 -18.36
N LYS A 285 11.27 6.26 -19.53
CA LYS A 285 12.68 6.21 -19.94
C LYS A 285 13.55 7.18 -19.15
N PHE A 286 13.14 8.45 -19.06
CA PHE A 286 14.02 9.52 -18.55
C PHE A 286 13.86 9.81 -17.06
N LEU A 287 12.65 9.71 -16.51
CA LEU A 287 12.43 9.95 -15.08
C LEU A 287 12.50 8.66 -14.27
N PHE A 288 11.87 7.59 -14.76
CA PHE A 288 11.86 6.30 -14.05
C PHE A 288 13.07 5.42 -14.37
N GLN A 289 13.84 5.72 -15.43
CA GLN A 289 15.02 4.94 -15.82
C GLN A 289 14.73 3.44 -15.92
N GLY A 290 13.55 3.10 -16.43
CA GLY A 290 13.06 1.73 -16.58
C GLY A 290 12.52 1.09 -15.31
N SER A 291 12.44 1.80 -14.17
CA SER A 291 11.88 1.28 -12.91
C SER A 291 10.37 1.46 -12.79
N ALA A 292 9.67 1.47 -13.91
CA ALA A 292 8.22 1.42 -13.98
C ALA A 292 7.80 0.89 -15.36
N ARG A 293 6.56 0.42 -15.45
CA ARG A 293 5.96 -0.16 -16.67
C ARG A 293 4.64 0.54 -16.97
N LYS A 294 4.29 0.73 -18.25
CA LYS A 294 2.98 1.30 -18.63
C LYS A 294 1.84 0.51 -17.98
N ALA A 295 0.86 1.23 -17.45
CA ALA A 295 -0.38 0.67 -16.93
C ALA A 295 -1.55 1.02 -17.87
N TRP A 296 -2.48 0.08 -18.01
CA TRP A 296 -3.73 0.25 -18.74
C TRP A 296 -4.96 -0.01 -17.86
N ALA A 297 -4.76 -0.65 -16.72
CA ALA A 297 -5.79 -1.01 -15.76
C ALA A 297 -5.26 -0.95 -14.33
N LEU A 298 -6.16 -1.07 -13.36
CA LEU A 298 -5.86 -1.06 -11.93
C LEU A 298 -4.87 -2.16 -11.53
N PHE A 299 -5.05 -3.38 -12.06
CA PHE A 299 -4.19 -4.52 -11.80
C PHE A 299 -3.30 -4.84 -13.01
N PRO A 300 -2.03 -5.24 -12.77
CA PRO A 300 -1.16 -5.70 -13.85
C PRO A 300 -1.66 -7.04 -14.43
N PRO A 301 -1.27 -7.40 -15.67
CA PRO A 301 -1.66 -8.67 -16.28
C PRO A 301 -1.27 -9.92 -15.48
N SER A 302 -0.23 -9.81 -14.64
CA SER A 302 0.22 -10.90 -13.75
C SER A 302 -0.71 -11.15 -12.55
N HIS A 303 -1.59 -10.20 -12.23
CA HIS A 303 -2.60 -10.40 -11.19
C HIS A 303 -3.74 -11.28 -11.71
N TRP A 304 -4.29 -12.16 -10.87
CA TRP A 304 -5.37 -13.06 -11.29
C TRP A 304 -6.59 -12.33 -11.86
N ALA A 305 -6.93 -11.14 -11.34
CA ALA A 305 -8.00 -10.28 -11.86
C ALA A 305 -7.52 -9.28 -12.93
N GLY A 306 -6.27 -9.35 -13.37
CA GLY A 306 -5.70 -8.49 -14.40
C GLY A 306 -6.15 -8.90 -15.81
N ALA A 307 -6.24 -7.94 -16.72
CA ALA A 307 -6.53 -8.19 -18.13
C ALA A 307 -5.25 -8.22 -18.96
N GLU A 308 -5.11 -9.28 -19.74
CA GLU A 308 -4.12 -9.39 -20.80
C GLU A 308 -4.61 -8.65 -22.07
N ASN A 309 -3.69 -8.20 -22.89
CA ASN A 309 -3.96 -7.57 -24.21
C ASN A 309 -4.81 -6.29 -24.14
N LEU A 310 -4.81 -5.59 -23.00
CA LEU A 310 -5.31 -4.22 -22.96
C LEU A 310 -4.34 -3.29 -23.68
N ASN A 311 -4.81 -2.64 -24.72
CA ASN A 311 -4.08 -1.59 -25.43
C ASN A 311 -4.80 -0.27 -25.17
N GLY A 312 -4.14 0.61 -24.44
CA GLY A 312 -4.68 1.93 -24.16
C GLY A 312 -4.15 2.99 -25.13
N PHE A 313 -4.20 4.23 -24.68
CA PHE A 313 -3.89 5.41 -25.48
C PHE A 313 -2.40 5.51 -25.82
N SER A 314 -2.06 5.51 -27.10
CA SER A 314 -0.70 5.83 -27.58
C SER A 314 -0.45 7.35 -27.48
N TYR A 315 0.81 7.75 -27.31
CA TYR A 315 1.18 9.15 -27.41
C TYR A 315 0.90 9.67 -28.83
N ASN A 316 -0.03 10.59 -28.96
CA ASN A 316 -0.45 11.21 -30.20
C ASN A 316 -0.90 12.67 -29.94
N PRO A 317 0.04 13.62 -29.84
CA PRO A 317 -0.30 15.01 -29.53
C PRO A 317 -1.09 15.68 -30.66
N THR A 318 -1.05 15.16 -31.87
CA THR A 318 -1.87 15.68 -33.00
C THR A 318 -3.33 15.35 -32.77
N LEU A 319 -3.65 14.08 -32.54
CA LEU A 319 -5.02 13.67 -32.19
C LEU A 319 -5.52 14.37 -30.93
N SER A 320 -4.65 14.55 -29.93
CA SER A 320 -5.01 15.29 -28.73
C SER A 320 -5.44 16.73 -29.04
N ARG A 321 -4.69 17.46 -29.90
CA ARG A 321 -5.05 18.82 -30.34
C ARG A 321 -6.36 18.85 -31.11
N GLU A 322 -6.60 17.88 -31.97
CA GLU A 322 -7.86 17.75 -32.70
C GLU A 322 -9.05 17.62 -31.74
N ILE A 323 -8.97 16.70 -30.78
CA ILE A 323 -10.01 16.51 -29.78
C ILE A 323 -10.20 17.79 -28.93
N ILE A 324 -9.12 18.45 -28.49
CA ILE A 324 -9.20 19.71 -27.72
C ILE A 324 -9.87 20.80 -28.53
N ALA A 325 -9.55 20.93 -29.83
CA ALA A 325 -10.18 21.93 -30.70
C ALA A 325 -11.68 21.69 -30.91
N GLU A 326 -12.12 20.44 -30.97
CA GLU A 326 -13.54 20.08 -31.02
C GLU A 326 -14.29 20.45 -29.75
N ILE A 327 -13.66 20.20 -28.57
CA ILE A 327 -14.27 20.49 -27.26
C ILE A 327 -14.27 22.00 -26.98
N ASN A 328 -13.23 22.71 -27.41
CA ASN A 328 -13.02 24.13 -27.16
C ASN A 328 -12.68 24.90 -28.44
N PRO A 329 -13.67 25.23 -29.27
CA PRO A 329 -13.47 25.92 -30.56
C PRO A 329 -12.90 27.34 -30.42
N THR A 330 -12.91 27.91 -29.21
CA THR A 330 -12.46 29.30 -28.97
C THR A 330 -10.94 29.46 -29.04
N ALA A 331 -10.19 28.38 -29.13
CA ALA A 331 -8.72 28.31 -29.14
C ALA A 331 -8.04 28.95 -27.91
N THR A 332 -8.79 29.36 -26.88
CA THR A 332 -8.21 29.77 -25.60
C THR A 332 -7.73 28.54 -24.83
N PRO A 333 -6.57 28.54 -24.18
CA PRO A 333 -6.12 27.38 -23.42
C PRO A 333 -7.13 26.96 -22.37
N ILE A 334 -7.41 25.64 -22.28
CA ILE A 334 -8.25 25.07 -21.24
C ILE A 334 -7.43 25.05 -19.92
N ILE A 335 -7.93 25.70 -18.88
CA ILE A 335 -7.30 25.67 -17.56
C ILE A 335 -7.66 24.37 -16.87
N LEU A 336 -6.64 23.62 -16.42
CA LEU A 336 -6.79 22.41 -15.64
C LEU A 336 -6.08 22.58 -14.28
N ASN A 337 -6.86 22.72 -13.20
CA ASN A 337 -6.29 22.77 -11.87
C ASN A 337 -5.88 21.36 -11.42
N TYR A 338 -4.62 21.21 -11.02
CA TYR A 338 -4.02 19.93 -10.69
C TYR A 338 -3.33 19.95 -9.34
N LYS A 339 -3.66 18.99 -8.48
CA LYS A 339 -3.10 18.88 -7.13
C LYS A 339 -2.06 17.76 -7.06
N THR A 340 -0.95 18.03 -6.37
CA THR A 340 0.11 17.07 -6.10
C THR A 340 0.73 17.28 -4.72
N SER A 341 1.54 16.32 -4.26
CA SER A 341 2.19 16.38 -2.95
C SER A 341 3.52 17.15 -2.98
N THR A 342 4.05 17.43 -1.79
CA THR A 342 5.40 18.01 -1.61
C THR A 342 6.55 17.09 -2.03
N ASN A 343 6.29 15.84 -2.44
CA ASN A 343 7.31 14.91 -2.91
C ASN A 343 7.99 15.44 -4.18
N LYS A 344 9.31 15.66 -4.14
CA LYS A 344 10.08 16.28 -5.22
C LYS A 344 10.08 15.48 -6.53
N PHE A 345 10.02 14.16 -6.46
CA PHE A 345 9.93 13.32 -7.66
C PHE A 345 8.55 13.47 -8.32
N ARG A 346 7.47 13.47 -7.53
CA ARG A 346 6.10 13.70 -8.04
C ARG A 346 5.94 15.08 -8.67
N GLN A 347 6.56 16.11 -8.08
CA GLN A 347 6.58 17.46 -8.68
C GLN A 347 7.29 17.48 -10.04
N ARG A 348 8.43 16.78 -10.18
CA ARG A 348 9.12 16.67 -11.48
C ARG A 348 8.26 15.97 -12.53
N VAL A 349 7.57 14.90 -12.17
CA VAL A 349 6.61 14.22 -13.05
C VAL A 349 5.48 15.18 -13.46
N ALA A 350 4.90 15.91 -12.51
CA ALA A 350 3.85 16.90 -12.77
C ALA A 350 4.31 18.00 -13.74
N ASN A 351 5.52 18.54 -13.58
CA ASN A 351 6.08 19.56 -14.47
C ASN A 351 6.26 19.04 -15.92
N VAL A 352 6.68 17.77 -16.08
CA VAL A 352 6.78 17.17 -17.42
C VAL A 352 5.40 16.99 -18.06
N ILE A 353 4.42 16.51 -17.28
CA ILE A 353 3.03 16.40 -17.77
C ILE A 353 2.48 17.79 -18.12
N GLN A 354 2.70 18.80 -17.29
CA GLN A 354 2.31 20.19 -17.56
C GLN A 354 2.83 20.68 -18.90
N SER A 355 4.14 20.49 -19.15
CA SER A 355 4.76 20.89 -20.42
C SER A 355 4.16 20.16 -21.63
N GLN A 356 3.86 18.87 -21.48
CA GLN A 356 3.23 18.09 -22.55
C GLN A 356 1.79 18.54 -22.81
N LEU A 357 1.00 18.81 -21.78
CA LEU A 357 -0.36 19.31 -21.89
C LEU A 357 -0.42 20.73 -22.51
N ALA A 358 0.53 21.58 -22.16
CA ALA A 358 0.64 22.93 -22.77
C ALA A 358 0.80 22.87 -24.30
N SER A 359 1.51 21.86 -24.82
CA SER A 359 1.70 21.67 -26.27
C SER A 359 0.42 21.33 -27.05
N VAL A 360 -0.64 20.96 -26.35
CA VAL A 360 -1.95 20.60 -26.92
C VAL A 360 -3.07 21.56 -26.51
N GLY A 361 -2.74 22.72 -25.93
CA GLY A 361 -3.74 23.75 -25.58
C GLY A 361 -4.38 23.60 -24.19
N VAL A 362 -3.74 22.83 -23.28
CA VAL A 362 -4.20 22.70 -21.90
C VAL A 362 -3.20 23.32 -20.94
N ASP A 363 -3.60 24.39 -20.23
CA ASP A 363 -2.82 25.09 -19.24
C ASP A 363 -3.03 24.48 -17.85
N MET A 364 -2.17 23.55 -17.46
CA MET A 364 -2.26 22.85 -16.18
C MET A 364 -1.66 23.72 -15.06
N LYS A 365 -2.47 24.09 -14.06
CA LYS A 365 -2.08 24.86 -12.88
C LYS A 365 -1.77 23.90 -11.73
N ILE A 366 -0.50 23.80 -11.34
CA ILE A 366 -0.03 22.87 -10.31
C ILE A 366 -0.16 23.53 -8.93
N GLU A 367 -0.93 22.89 -8.05
CA GLU A 367 -1.00 23.21 -6.61
C GLU A 367 -0.27 22.12 -5.81
N ILE A 368 0.67 22.55 -4.96
CA ILE A 368 1.53 21.64 -4.17
C ILE A 368 1.08 21.70 -2.71
N LEU A 369 0.64 20.56 -2.17
CA LEU A 369 0.10 20.45 -0.81
C LEU A 369 0.91 19.42 0.00
N ASP A 370 0.92 19.55 1.32
CA ASP A 370 1.33 18.41 2.15
C ASP A 370 0.38 17.22 1.94
N PHE A 371 0.85 16.00 2.23
CA PHE A 371 0.10 14.80 1.89
C PHE A 371 -1.23 14.68 2.65
N GLY A 372 -1.29 15.11 3.91
CA GLY A 372 -2.50 15.08 4.73
C GLY A 372 -3.57 16.02 4.17
N THR A 373 -3.19 17.27 3.87
CA THR A 373 -4.06 18.28 3.24
C THR A 373 -4.55 17.79 1.87
N LEU A 374 -3.64 17.30 1.02
CA LEU A 374 -3.98 16.74 -0.29
C LEU A 374 -5.05 15.64 -0.18
N MET A 375 -4.86 14.68 0.73
CA MET A 375 -5.79 13.57 0.93
C MET A 375 -7.14 14.05 1.48
N GLY A 376 -7.13 15.03 2.39
CA GLY A 376 -8.33 15.64 2.94
C GLY A 376 -9.16 16.33 1.86
N GLU A 377 -8.53 17.15 1.02
CA GLU A 377 -9.22 17.85 -0.08
C GLU A 377 -9.77 16.90 -1.13
N ILE A 378 -8.97 15.89 -1.55
CA ILE A 378 -9.42 14.87 -2.49
C ILE A 378 -10.63 14.09 -1.91
N SER A 379 -10.62 13.77 -0.62
CA SER A 379 -11.72 13.05 0.02
C SER A 379 -13.01 13.86 0.11
N ARG A 380 -12.92 15.18 0.23
CA ARG A 380 -14.06 16.09 0.20
C ARG A 380 -14.55 16.41 -1.23
N GLY A 381 -13.76 16.10 -2.25
CA GLY A 381 -14.05 16.44 -3.65
C GLY A 381 -13.60 17.85 -4.05
N ASP A 382 -12.72 18.48 -3.27
CA ASP A 382 -12.19 19.84 -3.47
C ASP A 382 -11.02 19.81 -4.46
N PHE A 383 -11.25 19.33 -5.67
CA PHE A 383 -10.25 19.23 -6.73
C PHE A 383 -10.92 19.19 -8.11
N GLN A 384 -10.16 19.50 -9.15
CA GLN A 384 -10.49 19.27 -10.55
C GLN A 384 -9.73 18.04 -11.09
N SER A 385 -8.43 18.00 -10.85
CA SER A 385 -7.59 16.84 -11.16
C SER A 385 -6.47 16.64 -10.12
N TYR A 386 -5.93 15.43 -10.04
CA TYR A 386 -4.83 15.09 -9.16
C TYR A 386 -4.07 13.86 -9.66
N SER A 387 -2.87 13.62 -9.18
CA SER A 387 -2.19 12.33 -9.35
C SER A 387 -1.87 11.70 -8.02
N LEU A 388 -2.21 10.44 -7.91
CA LEU A 388 -1.89 9.57 -6.77
C LEU A 388 -1.45 8.19 -7.27
N SER A 389 -1.06 7.34 -6.32
CA SER A 389 -0.78 5.94 -6.58
C SER A 389 -1.55 5.06 -5.60
N TRP A 390 -2.13 3.98 -6.12
CA TRP A 390 -2.63 2.88 -5.30
C TRP A 390 -1.46 1.96 -5.00
N VAL A 391 -1.15 1.80 -3.73
CA VAL A 391 0.00 1.01 -3.25
C VAL A 391 -0.50 -0.27 -2.60
N GLY A 392 0.15 -1.39 -2.91
CA GLY A 392 -0.16 -2.67 -2.26
C GLY A 392 -1.53 -3.24 -2.64
N LEU A 393 -1.96 -3.04 -3.88
CA LEU A 393 -3.19 -3.62 -4.40
C LEU A 393 -3.11 -5.15 -4.37
N ARG A 394 -3.96 -5.81 -3.59
CA ARG A 394 -3.99 -7.27 -3.43
C ARG A 394 -5.33 -7.87 -3.79
N THR A 395 -6.42 -7.31 -3.29
CA THR A 395 -7.77 -7.87 -3.44
C THR A 395 -8.55 -7.22 -4.57
N SER A 396 -9.31 -8.02 -5.31
CA SER A 396 -10.21 -7.55 -6.37
C SER A 396 -11.38 -6.69 -5.87
N ASP A 397 -11.67 -6.68 -4.56
CA ASP A 397 -12.64 -5.75 -3.94
C ASP A 397 -12.29 -4.28 -4.21
N MET A 398 -11.03 -4.00 -4.53
CA MET A 398 -10.60 -2.65 -4.93
C MET A 398 -11.36 -2.13 -6.15
N TYR A 399 -11.88 -2.98 -7.03
CA TYR A 399 -12.75 -2.52 -8.12
C TYR A 399 -14.02 -1.88 -7.59
N ARG A 400 -14.67 -2.52 -6.59
CA ARG A 400 -15.84 -1.94 -5.90
C ARG A 400 -15.47 -0.66 -5.18
N GLN A 401 -14.42 -0.71 -4.38
CA GLN A 401 -13.99 0.42 -3.54
C GLN A 401 -13.69 1.69 -4.37
N ILE A 402 -13.14 1.52 -5.57
CA ILE A 402 -12.64 2.63 -6.40
C ILE A 402 -13.67 3.06 -7.46
N PHE A 403 -14.42 2.12 -8.05
CA PHE A 403 -15.21 2.41 -9.26
C PHE A 403 -16.71 2.22 -9.11
N HIS A 404 -17.20 1.54 -8.06
CA HIS A 404 -18.64 1.41 -7.89
C HIS A 404 -19.28 2.75 -7.49
N SER A 405 -20.44 3.09 -8.08
CA SER A 405 -21.10 4.38 -7.89
C SER A 405 -21.48 4.70 -6.44
N LYS A 406 -21.74 3.66 -5.62
CA LYS A 406 -22.05 3.78 -4.18
C LYS A 406 -20.83 3.87 -3.27
N SER A 407 -19.60 3.74 -3.83
CA SER A 407 -18.36 3.72 -3.05
C SER A 407 -17.69 5.11 -2.98
N VAL A 408 -18.49 6.17 -2.95
CA VAL A 408 -17.95 7.54 -2.74
C VAL A 408 -17.51 7.73 -1.29
N PRO A 409 -16.51 8.58 -1.03
CA PRO A 409 -16.11 8.93 0.33
C PRO A 409 -17.29 9.45 1.17
N PRO A 410 -17.39 9.13 2.47
CA PRO A 410 -16.46 8.32 3.27
C PRO A 410 -16.69 6.80 3.15
N LEU A 411 -17.72 6.33 2.43
CA LEU A 411 -18.11 4.91 2.34
C LEU A 411 -17.20 4.07 1.43
N GLY A 412 -16.35 4.71 0.63
CA GLY A 412 -15.43 4.04 -0.29
C GLY A 412 -14.39 5.01 -0.85
N LYS A 413 -13.80 4.64 -1.98
CA LYS A 413 -12.64 5.31 -2.56
C LYS A 413 -12.89 5.84 -3.97
N ASN A 414 -14.15 5.88 -4.40
CA ASN A 414 -14.57 6.52 -5.67
C ASN A 414 -14.54 8.05 -5.53
N ARG A 415 -13.32 8.59 -5.40
CA ARG A 415 -13.06 10.02 -5.15
C ARG A 415 -13.52 10.92 -6.29
N GLY A 416 -13.46 10.40 -7.53
CA GLY A 416 -13.87 11.10 -8.75
C GLY A 416 -15.39 11.16 -8.97
N HIS A 417 -16.18 10.51 -8.11
CA HIS A 417 -17.62 10.34 -8.27
C HIS A 417 -18.03 9.70 -9.61
N TYR A 418 -17.26 8.73 -10.06
CA TYR A 418 -17.59 7.93 -11.24
C TYR A 418 -18.93 7.22 -11.07
N LYS A 419 -19.75 7.24 -12.13
CA LYS A 419 -21.07 6.59 -12.18
C LYS A 419 -21.22 5.91 -13.52
N SER A 420 -21.37 4.59 -13.50
CA SER A 420 -21.65 3.77 -14.69
C SER A 420 -22.45 2.56 -14.24
N ILE A 421 -23.69 2.44 -14.73
CA ILE A 421 -24.54 1.27 -14.44
C ILE A 421 -23.87 0.00 -14.93
N ARG A 422 -23.23 0.02 -16.11
CA ARG A 422 -22.52 -1.13 -16.68
C ARG A 422 -21.34 -1.57 -15.81
N ALA A 423 -20.58 -0.60 -15.25
CA ALA A 423 -19.48 -0.91 -14.34
C ALA A 423 -19.99 -1.50 -13.02
N ASP A 424 -21.04 -0.92 -12.44
CA ASP A 424 -21.68 -1.42 -11.22
C ASP A 424 -22.18 -2.86 -11.41
N GLU A 425 -22.87 -3.15 -12.52
CA GLU A 425 -23.35 -4.50 -12.85
C GLU A 425 -22.20 -5.50 -13.00
N LEU A 426 -21.12 -5.15 -13.71
CA LEU A 426 -19.96 -6.03 -13.89
C LEU A 426 -19.27 -6.33 -12.56
N ILE A 427 -19.14 -5.33 -11.68
CA ILE A 427 -18.59 -5.50 -10.32
C ILE A 427 -19.48 -6.44 -9.52
N GLU A 428 -20.81 -6.19 -9.50
CA GLU A 428 -21.76 -6.99 -8.72
C GLU A 428 -21.89 -8.42 -9.25
N MET A 429 -21.79 -8.64 -10.55
CA MET A 429 -21.75 -9.97 -11.15
C MET A 429 -20.45 -10.71 -10.77
N ALA A 430 -19.29 -10.04 -10.83
CA ALA A 430 -18.02 -10.64 -10.47
C ALA A 430 -17.96 -11.07 -8.99
N GLU A 431 -18.58 -10.32 -8.10
CA GLU A 431 -18.64 -10.66 -6.66
C GLU A 431 -19.50 -11.90 -6.38
N LYS A 432 -20.55 -12.11 -7.16
CA LYS A 432 -21.46 -13.26 -7.04
C LYS A 432 -20.91 -14.52 -7.71
N GLU A 433 -19.99 -14.36 -8.67
CA GLU A 433 -19.47 -15.46 -9.46
C GLU A 433 -18.51 -16.34 -8.64
N SER A 434 -18.77 -17.63 -8.59
CA SER A 434 -17.98 -18.62 -7.86
C SER A 434 -16.84 -19.22 -8.68
N ASP A 435 -17.02 -19.30 -10.00
CA ASP A 435 -16.00 -19.80 -10.90
C ASP A 435 -14.94 -18.71 -11.13
N LEU A 436 -13.69 -19.01 -10.77
CA LEU A 436 -12.59 -18.06 -10.87
C LEU A 436 -12.33 -17.60 -12.31
N HIS A 437 -12.50 -18.47 -13.29
CA HIS A 437 -12.29 -18.16 -14.70
C HIS A 437 -13.39 -17.23 -15.24
N LEU A 438 -14.65 -17.51 -14.92
CA LEU A 438 -15.78 -16.63 -15.28
C LEU A 438 -15.67 -15.27 -14.59
N ARG A 439 -15.28 -15.24 -13.31
CA ARG A 439 -15.04 -14.01 -12.56
C ARG A 439 -13.90 -13.19 -13.19
N ARG A 440 -12.79 -13.84 -13.57
CA ARG A 440 -11.69 -13.16 -14.30
C ARG A 440 -12.20 -12.53 -15.60
N ASN A 441 -13.07 -13.19 -16.33
CA ASN A 441 -13.65 -12.66 -17.56
C ASN A 441 -14.55 -11.43 -17.31
N LEU A 442 -15.29 -11.41 -16.20
CA LEU A 442 -16.08 -10.24 -15.79
C LEU A 442 -15.16 -9.05 -15.46
N TYR A 443 -14.08 -9.26 -14.70
CA TYR A 443 -13.10 -8.22 -14.44
C TYR A 443 -12.34 -7.77 -15.71
N LYS A 444 -12.09 -8.67 -16.67
CA LYS A 444 -11.57 -8.25 -18.00
C LYS A 444 -12.53 -7.29 -18.69
N LYS A 445 -13.82 -7.63 -18.78
CA LYS A 445 -14.85 -6.75 -19.37
C LYS A 445 -14.92 -5.40 -18.66
N LEU A 446 -14.86 -5.40 -17.33
CA LEU A 446 -14.82 -4.19 -16.52
C LEU A 446 -13.60 -3.33 -16.86
N GLN A 447 -12.42 -3.91 -17.00
CA GLN A 447 -11.19 -3.16 -17.33
C GLN A 447 -11.23 -2.54 -18.71
N PHE A 448 -11.82 -3.21 -19.71
CA PHE A 448 -12.07 -2.61 -21.03
C PHE A 448 -13.01 -1.42 -20.92
N LEU A 449 -14.12 -1.55 -20.21
CA LEU A 449 -15.07 -0.48 -19.98
C LEU A 449 -14.43 0.72 -19.25
N LEU A 450 -13.65 0.47 -18.20
CA LEU A 450 -12.94 1.52 -17.45
C LEU A 450 -11.89 2.24 -18.31
N LEU A 451 -11.28 1.55 -19.26
CA LEU A 451 -10.34 2.16 -20.19
C LEU A 451 -11.07 2.99 -21.26
N GLU A 452 -12.27 2.60 -21.68
CA GLU A 452 -13.13 3.36 -22.59
C GLU A 452 -13.68 4.63 -21.90
N GLU A 453 -14.23 4.51 -20.70
CA GLU A 453 -14.88 5.62 -19.99
C GLU A 453 -13.88 6.53 -19.23
N LEU A 454 -12.66 6.06 -19.00
CA LEU A 454 -11.53 6.78 -18.38
C LEU A 454 -11.90 7.55 -17.10
N PRO A 455 -12.44 6.92 -16.07
CA PRO A 455 -12.56 7.59 -14.76
C PRO A 455 -11.21 8.01 -14.19
N TYR A 456 -10.13 7.31 -14.57
CA TYR A 456 -8.73 7.63 -14.40
C TYR A 456 -8.00 7.53 -15.73
N VAL A 457 -6.98 8.35 -15.97
CA VAL A 457 -5.96 8.06 -16.99
C VAL A 457 -4.89 7.18 -16.33
N PRO A 458 -4.79 5.89 -16.71
CA PRO A 458 -3.74 5.00 -16.22
C PRO A 458 -2.38 5.49 -16.70
N LEU A 459 -1.40 5.56 -15.80
CA LEU A 459 -0.06 6.01 -16.14
C LEU A 459 0.93 4.85 -16.18
N TRP A 460 1.30 4.29 -15.02
CA TRP A 460 2.29 3.20 -14.92
C TRP A 460 2.14 2.42 -13.61
N PHE A 461 2.76 1.24 -13.62
CA PHE A 461 3.08 0.50 -12.40
C PHE A 461 4.53 0.79 -12.00
N GLU A 462 4.75 1.18 -10.75
CA GLU A 462 6.07 1.49 -10.22
C GLU A 462 6.71 0.24 -9.62
N ASP A 463 8.00 0.06 -9.89
CA ASP A 463 8.79 -0.99 -9.27
C ASP A 463 9.22 -0.59 -7.85
N HIS A 464 9.42 -1.57 -7.00
CA HIS A 464 10.00 -1.35 -5.69
C HIS A 464 11.52 -1.37 -5.80
N LEU A 465 12.13 -0.24 -5.42
CA LEU A 465 13.58 -0.09 -5.37
C LEU A 465 14.03 -0.23 -3.92
N VAL A 466 14.97 -1.14 -3.70
CA VAL A 466 15.59 -1.38 -2.40
C VAL A 466 17.09 -1.23 -2.55
N VAL A 467 17.71 -0.48 -1.65
CA VAL A 467 19.18 -0.42 -1.54
C VAL A 467 19.57 -0.78 -0.12
N MET A 468 20.57 -1.63 0.01
CA MET A 468 21.02 -2.11 1.31
C MET A 468 22.55 -2.28 1.33
N ARG A 469 23.11 -2.34 2.51
CA ARG A 469 24.51 -2.69 2.73
C ARG A 469 24.77 -4.15 2.35
N LYS A 470 25.95 -4.47 1.84
CA LYS A 470 26.30 -5.83 1.36
C LYS A 470 26.30 -6.90 2.45
N ASP A 471 26.42 -6.49 3.72
CA ASP A 471 26.34 -7.40 4.85
C ASP A 471 24.89 -7.79 5.23
N ILE A 472 23.88 -7.15 4.65
CA ILE A 472 22.48 -7.54 4.81
C ILE A 472 22.14 -8.66 3.82
N GLN A 473 21.67 -9.78 4.36
CA GLN A 473 21.32 -10.98 3.58
C GLN A 473 19.84 -11.30 3.69
N SER A 474 19.32 -12.00 2.69
CA SER A 474 17.95 -12.54 2.61
C SER A 474 16.84 -11.47 2.61
N TYR A 475 17.18 -10.17 2.48
CA TYR A 475 16.15 -9.17 2.30
C TYR A 475 15.74 -9.03 0.83
N THR A 476 14.45 -9.00 0.61
CA THR A 476 13.78 -8.63 -0.64
C THR A 476 12.44 -7.98 -0.30
N THR A 477 11.65 -7.62 -1.30
CA THR A 477 10.28 -7.19 -1.09
C THR A 477 9.38 -7.91 -2.08
N ASN A 478 8.10 -7.98 -1.79
CA ASN A 478 7.10 -8.57 -2.68
C ASN A 478 6.58 -7.54 -3.68
N ILE A 479 5.73 -7.97 -4.59
CA ILE A 479 5.07 -7.14 -5.62
C ILE A 479 4.30 -5.94 -5.01
N ASP A 480 3.85 -6.04 -3.77
CA ASP A 480 3.15 -4.98 -3.02
C ASP A 480 4.07 -4.04 -2.22
N GLY A 481 5.37 -4.33 -2.21
CA GLY A 481 6.37 -3.59 -1.45
C GLY A 481 6.38 -3.88 0.05
N GLY A 482 5.81 -5.02 0.48
CA GLY A 482 5.74 -5.43 1.88
C GLY A 482 7.11 -5.66 2.53
N TYR A 483 7.13 -5.74 3.85
CA TYR A 483 8.33 -5.93 4.66
C TYR A 483 8.48 -7.36 5.23
N SER A 484 7.63 -8.30 4.81
CA SER A 484 7.60 -9.68 5.34
C SER A 484 8.94 -10.40 5.27
N ALA A 485 9.79 -10.10 4.28
CA ALA A 485 11.13 -10.69 4.16
C ALA A 485 12.06 -10.34 5.34
N LEU A 486 11.73 -9.35 6.17
CA LEU A 486 12.46 -9.07 7.41
C LEU A 486 12.40 -10.24 8.40
N ILE A 487 11.42 -11.13 8.26
CA ILE A 487 11.32 -12.37 9.04
C ILE A 487 12.61 -13.20 8.90
N ASP A 488 13.21 -13.24 7.69
CA ASP A 488 14.37 -14.06 7.37
C ASP A 488 15.65 -13.26 7.12
N THR A 489 15.56 -11.94 7.19
CA THR A 489 16.70 -11.04 6.97
C THR A 489 17.73 -11.19 8.09
N GLN A 490 18.99 -11.25 7.71
CA GLN A 490 20.12 -11.40 8.62
C GLN A 490 21.26 -10.45 8.23
N ARG A 491 22.13 -10.17 9.19
CA ARG A 491 23.44 -9.55 8.93
C ARG A 491 24.50 -10.65 8.83
N SER A 492 25.30 -10.66 7.77
CA SER A 492 26.38 -11.65 7.63
C SER A 492 27.39 -11.51 8.76
N ARG A 493 27.84 -12.64 9.29
CA ARG A 493 29.02 -12.69 10.19
C ARG A 493 30.25 -12.39 9.33
N LYS A 494 30.91 -11.26 9.55
CA LYS A 494 32.26 -11.03 9.01
C LYS A 494 33.26 -11.86 9.78
#